data_60a4774d585dff629ec10d03a9751e89
#
_entry.id   60a4774d585dff629ec10d03a9751e89
#
_cell.length_a   1.000
_cell.length_b   1.000
_cell.length_c   1.000
_cell.angle_alpha   90.00
_cell.angle_beta   90.00
_cell.angle_gamma   90.00
#
_symmetry.space_group_name_H-M   'P 1'
#
loop_
_entity.id
_entity.type
_entity.pdbx_description
1 polymer ?
#
loop_
_entity_poly.entity_id
_entity_poly.type
_entity_poly.pdbx_seq_one_letter_code
_entity_poly.pdbx_strand_id
1 'polypeptide(L)'
;MRSLSSLSLALLAVALAIPVAPALPSSARAASPSAAAERFAIGRVQYTGGGDWYSNPSSLPNIQKQLSERVGIPTEGEERRVSLLDPNLFETPFLYMNGHGTVTFSDEEAERLRRYLESGGFLWADDNYGMDESFRPQMRKVFPDAEWIDLPFDHEIYHCFYDFPGGIPKIHEHHGGPAHGLGLFHEGRLVVYYSYNTDIGDGTEDVGVHDDPADKREMAMEMAMNVVVYALSH
;
A
#
# COMPACT_ATOMS: atom_id res chain seq x y z
N MET A 1 -102.87 21.99 -12.24
CA MET A 1 -102.28 23.32 -12.07
C MET A 1 -100.78 23.22 -12.02
N ARG A 2 -100.10 23.93 -12.86
CA ARG A 2 -98.63 24.13 -13.00
C ARG A 2 -97.78 22.92 -13.43
N SER A 3 -97.56 22.91 -14.71
CA SER A 3 -96.48 22.33 -15.52
C SER A 3 -95.12 22.50 -14.99
N LEU A 4 -94.27 21.48 -15.02
CA LEU A 4 -92.87 21.56 -14.88
C LEU A 4 -92.22 20.99 -16.18
N SER A 5 -91.57 21.87 -16.91
CA SER A 5 -90.86 21.60 -18.15
C SER A 5 -89.54 20.90 -17.86
N SER A 6 -89.26 19.81 -18.52
CA SER A 6 -88.03 19.07 -18.55
C SER A 6 -87.03 19.75 -19.52
N LEU A 7 -85.88 20.18 -19.00
CA LEU A 7 -84.76 20.70 -19.74
C LEU A 7 -83.74 19.57 -20.00
N SER A 8 -83.62 19.19 -21.26
CA SER A 8 -82.61 18.20 -21.68
C SER A 8 -81.26 18.89 -21.88
N LEU A 9 -80.29 18.46 -21.15
CA LEU A 9 -78.88 18.92 -21.26
C LEU A 9 -78.09 17.98 -22.18
N ALA A 10 -77.74 18.45 -23.36
CA ALA A 10 -76.90 17.68 -24.30
C ALA A 10 -75.40 17.85 -23.87
N LEU A 11 -74.74 16.75 -23.48
CA LEU A 11 -73.31 16.73 -23.22
C LEU A 11 -72.56 16.56 -24.58
N LEU A 12 -71.79 17.56 -24.92
CA LEU A 12 -70.90 17.53 -26.09
C LEU A 12 -69.56 16.94 -25.62
N ALA A 13 -69.22 15.71 -25.98
CA ALA A 13 -67.96 15.10 -25.73
C ALA A 13 -66.90 15.57 -26.74
N VAL A 14 -65.99 16.41 -26.32
CA VAL A 14 -64.75 16.80 -27.08
C VAL A 14 -63.69 15.76 -26.87
N ALA A 15 -63.40 14.94 -27.88
CA ALA A 15 -62.29 14.01 -27.88
C ALA A 15 -61.00 14.77 -28.16
N LEU A 16 -60.17 14.91 -27.13
CA LEU A 16 -58.82 15.45 -27.26
C LEU A 16 -57.87 14.34 -27.77
N ALA A 17 -57.47 14.42 -29.02
CA ALA A 17 -56.43 13.55 -29.57
C ALA A 17 -55.04 14.01 -29.08
N ILE A 18 -54.40 13.22 -28.22
CA ILE A 18 -53.03 13.42 -27.77
C ILE A 18 -52.10 12.84 -28.86
N PRO A 19 -51.21 13.61 -29.46
CA PRO A 19 -50.23 13.05 -30.39
C PRO A 19 -49.20 12.20 -29.63
N VAL A 20 -49.11 10.92 -29.96
CA VAL A 20 -48.04 10.03 -29.50
C VAL A 20 -46.77 10.39 -30.26
N ALA A 21 -45.83 11.02 -29.57
CA ALA A 21 -44.51 11.27 -30.13
C ALA A 21 -43.73 9.95 -30.30
N PRO A 22 -43.04 9.76 -31.44
CA PRO A 22 -42.21 8.55 -31.62
C PRO A 22 -41.09 8.53 -30.60
N ALA A 23 -40.98 7.42 -29.87
CA ALA A 23 -39.85 7.18 -28.95
C ALA A 23 -38.55 7.14 -29.76
N LEU A 24 -37.64 8.06 -29.48
CA LEU A 24 -36.30 8.02 -30.01
C LEU A 24 -35.60 6.74 -29.51
N PRO A 25 -34.85 6.02 -30.38
CA PRO A 25 -34.10 4.86 -29.92
C PRO A 25 -33.11 5.31 -28.84
N SER A 26 -33.22 4.70 -27.66
CA SER A 26 -32.23 4.84 -26.60
C SER A 26 -30.86 4.40 -27.18
N SER A 27 -29.99 5.38 -27.45
CA SER A 27 -28.61 5.06 -27.78
C SER A 27 -28.04 4.31 -26.60
N ALA A 28 -27.81 3.02 -26.76
CA ALA A 28 -27.07 2.21 -25.82
C ALA A 28 -25.71 2.92 -25.65
N ARG A 29 -25.55 3.59 -24.53
CA ARG A 29 -24.26 4.16 -24.09
C ARG A 29 -23.29 2.97 -24.02
N ALA A 30 -22.41 2.87 -25.01
CA ALA A 30 -21.36 1.90 -24.97
C ALA A 30 -20.65 2.09 -23.61
N ALA A 31 -20.67 1.04 -22.81
CA ALA A 31 -19.89 1.03 -21.56
C ALA A 31 -18.45 1.34 -21.99
N SER A 32 -17.92 2.46 -21.50
CA SER A 32 -16.49 2.73 -21.63
C SER A 32 -15.75 1.49 -21.16
N PRO A 33 -14.68 1.03 -21.84
CA PRO A 33 -13.91 -0.08 -21.32
C PRO A 33 -13.57 0.28 -19.88
N SER A 34 -13.95 -0.59 -18.94
CA SER A 34 -13.53 -0.49 -17.54
C SER A 34 -12.03 -0.27 -17.59
N ALA A 35 -11.56 0.90 -17.13
CA ALA A 35 -10.15 1.08 -16.86
C ALA A 35 -9.74 -0.14 -16.04
N ALA A 36 -8.86 -0.97 -16.56
CA ALA A 36 -8.35 -2.11 -15.81
C ALA A 36 -7.89 -1.53 -14.51
N ALA A 37 -8.46 -1.94 -13.39
CA ALA A 37 -8.09 -1.40 -12.09
C ALA A 37 -6.57 -1.51 -11.99
N GLU A 38 -5.92 -0.38 -11.77
CA GLU A 38 -4.47 -0.32 -11.66
C GLU A 38 -4.06 -1.28 -10.55
N ARG A 39 -3.19 -2.22 -10.87
CA ARG A 39 -2.78 -3.25 -9.93
C ARG A 39 -1.68 -2.69 -9.05
N PHE A 40 -1.80 -2.91 -7.76
CA PHE A 40 -0.78 -2.52 -6.81
C PHE A 40 0.51 -3.33 -7.04
N ALA A 41 1.66 -2.65 -6.98
CA ALA A 41 2.97 -3.29 -6.99
C ALA A 41 3.86 -2.68 -5.91
N ILE A 42 4.68 -3.53 -5.30
CA ILE A 42 5.72 -3.09 -4.36
C ILE A 42 6.98 -2.78 -5.18
N GLY A 43 7.53 -1.59 -5.01
CA GLY A 43 8.79 -1.17 -5.62
C GLY A 43 9.98 -1.54 -4.76
N ARG A 44 10.80 -2.51 -5.19
CA ARG A 44 12.09 -2.80 -4.53
C ARG A 44 13.11 -1.77 -4.96
N VAL A 45 13.66 -1.03 -3.99
CA VAL A 45 14.66 0.01 -4.26
C VAL A 45 16.03 -0.61 -4.55
N GLN A 46 16.58 -0.30 -5.72
CA GLN A 46 17.96 -0.61 -6.10
C GLN A 46 18.87 0.50 -5.58
N TYR A 47 19.42 0.34 -4.40
CA TYR A 47 20.34 1.29 -3.80
C TYR A 47 21.81 0.95 -4.12
N THR A 48 22.71 1.89 -3.88
CA THR A 48 24.16 1.71 -4.02
C THR A 48 24.83 1.56 -2.65
N GLY A 49 26.14 1.29 -2.62
CA GLY A 49 26.94 1.17 -1.40
C GLY A 49 27.46 -0.24 -1.13
N GLY A 50 27.07 -1.23 -1.92
CA GLY A 50 27.58 -2.61 -1.83
C GLY A 50 26.71 -3.55 -0.99
N GLY A 51 25.59 -3.09 -0.44
CA GLY A 51 24.59 -3.98 0.14
C GLY A 51 23.79 -4.74 -0.93
N ASP A 52 23.23 -5.87 -0.53
CA ASP A 52 22.52 -6.80 -1.41
C ASP A 52 21.01 -6.50 -1.49
N TRP A 53 20.65 -5.32 -2.03
CA TRP A 53 19.26 -4.88 -2.22
C TRP A 53 18.33 -5.93 -2.87
N TYR A 54 18.91 -6.93 -3.51
CA TYR A 54 18.22 -8.03 -4.20
C TYR A 54 18.00 -9.27 -3.33
N SER A 55 18.36 -9.22 -2.04
CA SER A 55 18.13 -10.32 -1.09
C SER A 55 16.64 -10.63 -0.94
N ASN A 56 16.31 -11.81 -0.45
CA ASN A 56 14.93 -12.29 -0.25
C ASN A 56 14.08 -12.22 -1.53
N PRO A 57 14.49 -12.88 -2.63
CA PRO A 57 13.87 -12.69 -3.94
C PRO A 57 12.42 -13.17 -4.04
N SER A 58 12.00 -14.15 -3.23
CA SER A 58 10.62 -14.65 -3.21
C SER A 58 9.70 -13.88 -2.23
N SER A 59 10.27 -13.06 -1.35
CA SER A 59 9.53 -12.33 -0.31
C SER A 59 8.42 -11.45 -0.90
N LEU A 60 8.76 -10.49 -1.76
CA LEU A 60 7.77 -9.55 -2.31
C LEU A 60 6.72 -10.20 -3.23
N PRO A 61 7.04 -11.17 -4.08
CA PRO A 61 6.04 -11.96 -4.80
C PRO A 61 5.06 -12.67 -3.84
N ASN A 62 5.56 -13.28 -2.77
CA ASN A 62 4.73 -13.95 -1.76
C ASN A 62 3.83 -12.94 -1.02
N ILE A 63 4.36 -11.80 -0.60
CA ILE A 63 3.59 -10.71 0.04
C ILE A 63 2.48 -10.25 -0.90
N GLN A 64 2.77 -9.94 -2.16
CA GLN A 64 1.77 -9.49 -3.13
C GLN A 64 0.68 -10.53 -3.41
N LYS A 65 1.05 -11.81 -3.47
CA LYS A 65 0.09 -12.90 -3.56
C LYS A 65 -0.84 -12.91 -2.35
N GLN A 66 -0.30 -12.82 -1.14
CA GLN A 66 -1.09 -12.83 0.09
C GLN A 66 -1.95 -11.57 0.26
N LEU A 67 -1.48 -10.40 -0.21
CA LEU A 67 -2.31 -9.19 -0.29
C LEU A 67 -3.56 -9.42 -1.15
N SER A 68 -3.42 -10.07 -2.29
CA SER A 68 -4.55 -10.38 -3.14
C SER A 68 -5.50 -11.41 -2.50
N GLU A 69 -4.97 -12.44 -1.85
CA GLU A 69 -5.74 -13.56 -1.29
C GLU A 69 -6.40 -13.20 0.04
N ARG A 70 -5.71 -12.51 0.95
CA ARG A 70 -6.19 -12.24 2.32
C ARG A 70 -6.82 -10.85 2.47
N VAL A 71 -6.30 -9.84 1.77
CA VAL A 71 -6.75 -8.45 1.90
C VAL A 71 -7.71 -8.06 0.77
N GLY A 72 -7.61 -8.72 -0.38
CA GLY A 72 -8.44 -8.41 -1.56
C GLY A 72 -7.88 -7.24 -2.40
N ILE A 73 -6.62 -6.85 -2.21
CA ILE A 73 -5.94 -5.82 -3.01
C ILE A 73 -5.42 -6.47 -4.30
N PRO A 74 -5.89 -6.08 -5.49
CA PRO A 74 -5.37 -6.60 -6.75
C PRO A 74 -3.89 -6.19 -6.93
N THR A 75 -2.97 -7.15 -7.04
CA THR A 75 -1.54 -6.90 -7.20
C THR A 75 -1.02 -7.34 -8.56
N GLU A 76 0.16 -6.86 -8.95
CA GLU A 76 0.87 -7.36 -10.14
C GLU A 76 1.42 -8.77 -9.95
N GLY A 77 1.66 -9.19 -8.70
CA GLY A 77 2.22 -10.48 -8.35
C GLY A 77 3.74 -10.51 -8.34
N GLU A 78 4.39 -9.63 -9.07
CA GLU A 78 5.84 -9.48 -9.15
C GLU A 78 6.27 -8.11 -8.62
N GLU A 79 7.50 -8.01 -8.08
CA GLU A 79 8.06 -6.74 -7.64
C GLU A 79 8.41 -5.83 -8.82
N ARG A 80 8.25 -4.52 -8.64
CA ARG A 80 8.89 -3.54 -9.51
C ARG A 80 10.28 -3.23 -8.97
N ARG A 81 11.31 -3.29 -9.80
CA ARG A 81 12.65 -2.85 -9.42
C ARG A 81 12.82 -1.40 -9.82
N VAL A 82 13.07 -0.54 -8.84
CA VAL A 82 13.12 0.91 -9.04
C VAL A 82 14.43 1.49 -8.51
N SER A 83 15.04 2.37 -9.29
CA SER A 83 16.06 3.28 -8.78
C SER A 83 15.40 4.54 -8.22
N LEU A 84 16.01 5.18 -7.23
CA LEU A 84 15.50 6.46 -6.71
C LEU A 84 15.52 7.58 -7.77
N LEU A 85 16.32 7.42 -8.84
CA LEU A 85 16.36 8.35 -9.98
C LEU A 85 15.46 7.93 -11.15
N ASP A 86 14.72 6.83 -11.01
CA ASP A 86 13.81 6.38 -12.07
C ASP A 86 12.74 7.46 -12.35
N PRO A 87 12.50 7.83 -13.63
CA PRO A 87 11.44 8.76 -13.98
C PRO A 87 10.06 8.40 -13.42
N ASN A 88 9.78 7.09 -13.35
CA ASN A 88 8.49 6.54 -12.92
C ASN A 88 8.41 6.22 -11.41
N LEU A 89 9.38 6.67 -10.61
CA LEU A 89 9.40 6.44 -9.15
C LEU A 89 8.06 6.79 -8.49
N PHE A 90 7.46 7.91 -8.90
CA PHE A 90 6.20 8.41 -8.33
C PHE A 90 4.94 7.64 -8.76
N GLU A 91 5.07 6.73 -9.72
CA GLU A 91 4.01 5.80 -10.11
C GLU A 91 3.94 4.56 -9.21
N THR A 92 4.90 4.41 -8.29
CA THR A 92 4.98 3.30 -7.36
C THR A 92 4.72 3.82 -5.94
N PRO A 93 3.51 3.67 -5.38
CA PRO A 93 3.13 4.35 -4.14
C PRO A 93 3.82 3.78 -2.89
N PHE A 94 4.37 2.56 -2.98
CA PHE A 94 4.99 1.84 -1.88
C PHE A 94 6.37 1.31 -2.28
N LEU A 95 7.40 1.74 -1.55
CA LEU A 95 8.77 1.27 -1.74
C LEU A 95 9.17 0.32 -0.61
N TYR A 96 9.98 -0.66 -0.98
CA TYR A 96 10.59 -1.61 -0.07
C TYR A 96 12.11 -1.58 -0.24
N MET A 97 12.83 -1.58 0.88
CA MET A 97 14.28 -1.73 0.94
C MET A 97 14.62 -2.83 1.93
N ASN A 98 15.53 -3.70 1.56
CA ASN A 98 16.11 -4.69 2.45
C ASN A 98 17.56 -4.94 2.06
N GLY A 99 18.25 -5.76 2.81
CA GLY A 99 19.56 -6.28 2.46
C GLY A 99 20.54 -6.27 3.62
N HIS A 100 21.69 -6.88 3.36
CA HIS A 100 22.84 -6.86 4.24
C HIS A 100 23.84 -5.80 3.76
N GLY A 101 24.59 -5.23 4.69
CA GLY A 101 25.69 -4.33 4.37
C GLY A 101 25.28 -2.88 4.12
N THR A 102 26.00 -2.21 3.24
CA THR A 102 25.99 -0.74 3.18
C THR A 102 24.99 -0.18 2.19
N VAL A 103 24.17 0.77 2.65
CA VAL A 103 23.30 1.62 1.84
C VAL A 103 23.97 2.96 1.59
N THR A 104 23.93 3.46 0.38
CA THR A 104 24.43 4.81 0.03
C THR A 104 23.46 5.49 -0.92
N PHE A 105 23.12 6.75 -0.61
CA PHE A 105 22.38 7.64 -1.49
C PHE A 105 23.28 8.81 -1.91
N SER A 106 23.25 9.15 -3.19
CA SER A 106 23.72 10.47 -3.65
C SER A 106 22.81 11.58 -3.10
N ASP A 107 23.24 12.83 -3.17
CA ASP A 107 22.42 13.94 -2.72
C ASP A 107 21.15 14.10 -3.58
N GLU A 108 21.24 13.78 -4.87
CA GLU A 108 20.10 13.77 -5.79
C GLU A 108 19.09 12.66 -5.45
N GLU A 109 19.57 11.45 -5.13
CA GLU A 109 18.72 10.35 -4.68
C GLU A 109 18.02 10.68 -3.35
N ALA A 110 18.74 11.26 -2.40
CA ALA A 110 18.19 11.67 -1.12
C ALA A 110 17.11 12.75 -1.27
N GLU A 111 17.35 13.77 -2.12
CA GLU A 111 16.36 14.80 -2.40
C GLU A 111 15.12 14.23 -3.10
N ARG A 112 15.33 13.31 -4.05
CA ARG A 112 14.23 12.70 -4.79
C ARG A 112 13.39 11.78 -3.90
N LEU A 113 14.02 11.00 -3.00
CA LEU A 113 13.33 10.20 -2.01
C LEU A 113 12.54 11.08 -1.05
N ARG A 114 13.09 12.22 -0.60
CA ARG A 114 12.35 13.19 0.21
C ARG A 114 11.08 13.62 -0.49
N ARG A 115 11.17 14.12 -1.72
CA ARG A 115 10.00 14.57 -2.50
C ARG A 115 8.97 13.47 -2.70
N TYR A 116 9.44 12.24 -2.92
CA TYR A 116 8.57 11.07 -3.03
C TYR A 116 7.76 10.86 -1.74
N LEU A 117 8.44 10.86 -0.59
CA LEU A 117 7.80 10.67 0.71
C LEU A 117 6.87 11.82 1.09
N GLU A 118 7.26 13.07 0.80
CA GLU A 118 6.45 14.27 1.02
C GLU A 118 5.17 14.28 0.16
N SER A 119 5.21 13.69 -1.04
CA SER A 119 4.08 13.66 -1.98
C SER A 119 3.13 12.47 -1.81
N GLY A 120 3.22 11.73 -0.71
CA GLY A 120 2.31 10.63 -0.39
C GLY A 120 2.91 9.23 -0.51
N GLY A 121 4.16 9.11 -0.97
CA GLY A 121 4.87 7.83 -1.01
C GLY A 121 5.16 7.29 0.40
N PHE A 122 5.39 5.98 0.47
CA PHE A 122 5.76 5.28 1.71
C PHE A 122 6.98 4.41 1.46
N LEU A 123 7.91 4.37 2.43
CA LEU A 123 9.06 3.49 2.41
C LEU A 123 9.00 2.53 3.59
N TRP A 124 9.00 1.23 3.31
CA TRP A 124 9.31 0.20 4.28
C TRP A 124 10.75 -0.27 4.10
N ALA A 125 11.59 -0.05 5.11
CA ALA A 125 12.92 -0.63 5.19
C ALA A 125 12.89 -1.82 6.16
N ASP A 126 13.47 -2.95 5.74
CA ASP A 126 13.55 -4.17 6.52
C ASP A 126 15.02 -4.58 6.68
N ASP A 127 15.50 -4.59 7.93
CA ASP A 127 16.91 -4.86 8.23
C ASP A 127 17.16 -6.36 8.31
N ASN A 128 17.80 -6.90 7.28
CA ASN A 128 18.27 -8.27 7.33
C ASN A 128 19.42 -8.42 8.33
N TYR A 129 20.48 -7.62 8.19
CA TYR A 129 21.58 -7.52 9.16
C TYR A 129 22.62 -6.50 8.68
N GLY A 130 22.96 -5.56 9.56
CA GLY A 130 24.04 -4.61 9.32
C GLY A 130 23.71 -3.44 8.39
N MET A 131 22.48 -3.35 7.89
CA MET A 131 22.01 -2.20 7.12
C MET A 131 21.89 -0.94 7.99
N ASP A 132 21.57 -1.08 9.26
CA ASP A 132 21.30 0.02 10.21
C ASP A 132 22.42 1.04 10.28
N GLU A 133 23.68 0.59 10.33
CA GLU A 133 24.85 1.46 10.46
C GLU A 133 24.98 2.49 9.34
N SER A 134 24.47 2.15 8.15
CA SER A 134 24.49 3.03 6.98
C SER A 134 23.13 3.64 6.67
N PHE A 135 22.03 2.90 6.78
CA PHE A 135 20.70 3.34 6.42
C PHE A 135 20.26 4.60 7.19
N ARG A 136 20.36 4.60 8.53
CA ARG A 136 19.97 5.78 9.31
C ARG A 136 20.79 7.03 8.99
N PRO A 137 22.13 6.97 8.79
CA PRO A 137 22.90 8.11 8.28
C PRO A 137 22.43 8.60 6.90
N GLN A 138 22.04 7.71 5.98
CA GLN A 138 21.52 8.12 4.68
C GLN A 138 20.14 8.78 4.82
N MET A 139 19.29 8.28 5.70
CA MET A 139 17.98 8.91 5.97
C MET A 139 18.09 10.32 6.58
N ARG A 140 19.21 10.64 7.27
CA ARG A 140 19.49 12.03 7.69
C ARG A 140 19.75 12.98 6.51
N LYS A 141 20.19 12.49 5.33
CA LYS A 141 20.23 13.31 4.12
C LYS A 141 18.82 13.57 3.56
N VAL A 142 17.92 12.59 3.72
CA VAL A 142 16.53 12.71 3.27
C VAL A 142 15.77 13.67 4.18
N PHE A 143 15.81 13.47 5.49
CA PHE A 143 15.15 14.29 6.51
C PHE A 143 16.16 14.69 7.61
N PRO A 144 16.90 15.80 7.44
CA PRO A 144 17.96 16.19 8.38
C PRO A 144 17.50 16.42 9.81
N ASP A 145 16.28 16.92 9.98
CA ASP A 145 15.70 17.32 11.27
C ASP A 145 14.76 16.27 11.87
N ALA A 146 14.49 15.16 11.16
CA ALA A 146 13.59 14.13 11.65
C ALA A 146 14.31 13.17 12.61
N GLU A 147 13.62 12.82 13.68
CA GLU A 147 14.09 11.83 14.65
C GLU A 147 13.38 10.49 14.43
N TRP A 148 14.11 9.39 14.59
CA TRP A 148 13.55 8.07 14.60
C TRP A 148 12.74 7.86 15.89
N ILE A 149 11.48 7.49 15.73
CA ILE A 149 10.56 7.20 16.84
C ILE A 149 10.37 5.70 16.91
N ASP A 150 10.65 5.11 18.07
CA ASP A 150 10.25 3.72 18.35
C ASP A 150 8.73 3.71 18.55
N LEU A 151 8.02 3.05 17.62
CA LEU A 151 6.57 3.11 17.59
C LEU A 151 6.00 2.37 18.80
N PRO A 152 5.12 3.00 19.59
CA PRO A 152 4.50 2.35 20.74
C PRO A 152 3.64 1.17 20.30
N PHE A 153 3.48 0.18 21.16
CA PHE A 153 2.78 -1.07 20.81
C PHE A 153 1.30 -0.88 20.46
N ASP A 154 0.70 0.23 20.85
CA ASP A 154 -0.66 0.63 20.47
C ASP A 154 -0.72 1.44 19.17
N HIS A 155 0.40 1.61 18.46
CA HIS A 155 0.42 2.28 17.16
C HIS A 155 -0.41 1.49 16.14
N GLU A 156 -1.20 2.19 15.33
CA GLU A 156 -2.17 1.60 14.41
C GLU A 156 -1.56 0.61 13.41
N ILE A 157 -0.29 0.79 13.02
CA ILE A 157 0.42 -0.15 12.12
C ILE A 157 0.44 -1.60 12.68
N TYR A 158 0.34 -1.77 14.00
CA TYR A 158 0.30 -3.08 14.65
C TYR A 158 -1.11 -3.64 14.79
N HIS A 159 -2.16 -2.90 14.38
CA HIS A 159 -3.56 -3.28 14.62
C HIS A 159 -4.49 -3.05 13.43
N CYS A 160 -4.00 -2.45 12.33
CA CYS A 160 -4.85 -2.03 11.22
C CYS A 160 -5.50 -3.19 10.44
N PHE A 161 -4.92 -4.40 10.47
CA PHE A 161 -5.49 -5.59 9.81
C PHE A 161 -5.34 -6.85 10.67
N TYR A 162 -4.14 -7.16 11.15
CA TYR A 162 -3.85 -8.18 12.15
C TYR A 162 -3.45 -7.52 13.46
N ASP A 163 -3.65 -8.22 14.59
CA ASP A 163 -3.40 -7.68 15.93
C ASP A 163 -2.05 -8.15 16.50
N PHE A 164 -1.14 -7.19 16.70
CA PHE A 164 0.18 -7.41 17.29
C PHE A 164 0.33 -6.59 18.59
N PRO A 165 -0.28 -7.02 19.70
CA PRO A 165 -0.28 -6.25 20.95
C PRO A 165 1.11 -6.11 21.60
N GLY A 166 2.07 -6.91 21.15
CA GLY A 166 3.49 -6.83 21.55
C GLY A 166 4.36 -6.00 20.59
N GLY A 167 3.74 -5.31 19.61
CA GLY A 167 4.47 -4.61 18.56
C GLY A 167 5.06 -5.55 17.52
N ILE A 168 6.13 -5.13 16.85
CA ILE A 168 6.74 -5.90 15.77
C ILE A 168 7.29 -7.26 16.24
N PRO A 169 6.98 -8.39 15.58
CA PRO A 169 7.51 -9.70 15.95
C PRO A 169 9.00 -9.84 15.59
N LYS A 170 9.76 -10.57 16.41
CA LYS A 170 11.10 -11.05 16.06
C LYS A 170 10.96 -12.33 15.23
N ILE A 171 11.37 -12.30 13.98
CA ILE A 171 11.24 -13.41 13.04
C ILE A 171 12.53 -14.24 13.03
N HIS A 172 13.57 -13.71 12.44
CA HIS A 172 14.88 -14.34 12.39
C HIS A 172 15.86 -13.68 13.36
N GLU A 173 16.89 -14.39 13.80
CA GLU A 173 17.82 -13.87 14.80
C GLU A 173 19.25 -13.85 14.26
N HIS A 174 19.71 -12.68 13.84
CA HIS A 174 21.12 -12.46 13.50
C HIS A 174 21.92 -12.01 14.71
N HIS A 175 21.34 -11.22 15.60
CA HIS A 175 21.96 -10.82 16.86
C HIS A 175 20.89 -10.69 17.96
N GLY A 176 21.32 -10.79 19.21
CA GLY A 176 20.44 -10.66 20.36
C GLY A 176 19.76 -9.30 20.46
N GLY A 177 18.79 -9.20 21.35
CA GLY A 177 18.03 -7.98 21.60
C GLY A 177 16.64 -7.98 20.94
N PRO A 178 15.80 -7.00 21.30
CA PRO A 178 14.45 -6.91 20.80
C PRO A 178 14.41 -6.44 19.35
N ALA A 179 13.32 -6.78 18.66
CA ALA A 179 12.92 -6.16 17.43
C ALA A 179 12.32 -4.76 17.72
N HIS A 180 12.51 -3.80 16.82
CA HIS A 180 11.97 -2.46 16.92
C HIS A 180 11.28 -2.06 15.62
N GLY A 181 10.07 -1.52 15.73
CA GLY A 181 9.42 -0.82 14.64
C GLY A 181 9.69 0.67 14.76
N LEU A 182 10.55 1.19 13.91
CA LEU A 182 10.99 2.58 13.97
C LEU A 182 10.29 3.39 12.88
N GLY A 183 9.84 4.59 13.20
CA GLY A 183 9.15 5.49 12.27
C GLY A 183 9.88 6.80 12.04
N LEU A 184 9.85 7.29 10.79
CA LEU A 184 10.05 8.70 10.48
C LEU A 184 8.73 9.32 10.06
N PHE A 185 8.46 10.51 10.59
CA PHE A 185 7.21 11.24 10.35
C PHE A 185 7.48 12.52 9.58
N HIS A 186 6.60 12.83 8.64
CA HIS A 186 6.54 14.11 7.95
C HIS A 186 5.11 14.66 8.07
N GLU A 187 4.95 15.89 8.61
CA GLU A 187 3.65 16.53 8.85
C GLU A 187 2.62 15.64 9.58
N GLY A 188 3.10 14.81 10.51
CA GLY A 188 2.25 13.90 11.31
C GLY A 188 1.94 12.56 10.63
N ARG A 189 2.31 12.35 9.37
CA ARG A 189 2.18 11.08 8.66
C ARG A 189 3.45 10.25 8.82
N LEU A 190 3.30 8.96 9.14
CA LEU A 190 4.41 8.01 9.07
C LEU A 190 4.78 7.80 7.60
N VAL A 191 5.98 8.22 7.22
CA VAL A 191 6.45 8.15 5.82
C VAL A 191 7.48 7.06 5.60
N VAL A 192 8.22 6.69 6.65
CA VAL A 192 9.17 5.58 6.63
C VAL A 192 8.88 4.69 7.83
N TYR A 193 8.68 3.42 7.58
CA TYR A 193 8.67 2.38 8.60
C TYR A 193 9.94 1.54 8.46
N TYR A 194 10.66 1.35 9.56
CA TYR A 194 11.89 0.57 9.59
C TYR A 194 11.74 -0.59 10.59
N SER A 195 11.66 -1.79 10.07
CA SER A 195 11.60 -3.03 10.83
C SER A 195 13.01 -3.47 11.21
N TYR A 196 13.50 -2.92 12.33
CA TYR A 196 14.86 -3.13 12.79
C TYR A 196 14.99 -4.42 13.62
N ASN A 197 16.04 -5.21 13.33
CA ASN A 197 16.38 -6.44 14.05
C ASN A 197 15.23 -7.46 14.14
N THR A 198 14.48 -7.63 13.07
CA THR A 198 13.34 -8.56 13.01
C THR A 198 13.40 -9.52 11.83
N ASP A 199 13.80 -9.03 10.64
CA ASP A 199 13.94 -9.81 9.43
C ASP A 199 12.61 -10.39 8.90
N ILE A 200 11.65 -9.49 8.67
CA ILE A 200 10.34 -9.86 8.10
C ILE A 200 10.52 -10.49 6.71
N GLY A 201 11.49 -9.98 5.94
CA GLY A 201 11.79 -10.46 4.59
C GLY A 201 12.08 -11.96 4.56
N ASP A 202 12.93 -12.47 5.46
CA ASP A 202 13.28 -13.89 5.56
C ASP A 202 12.05 -14.76 5.85
N GLY A 203 11.22 -14.31 6.81
CA GLY A 203 10.01 -15.04 7.17
C GLY A 203 8.95 -15.10 6.08
N THR A 204 9.02 -14.20 5.08
CA THR A 204 8.06 -14.17 3.96
C THR A 204 8.58 -14.85 2.69
N GLU A 205 9.81 -15.35 2.68
CA GLU A 205 10.36 -16.14 1.57
C GLU A 205 9.70 -17.51 1.42
N ASP A 206 10.07 -18.25 0.38
CA ASP A 206 9.58 -19.60 0.13
C ASP A 206 9.93 -20.56 1.28
N VAL A 207 9.09 -21.56 1.49
CA VAL A 207 9.30 -22.56 2.54
C VAL A 207 10.64 -23.28 2.36
N GLY A 208 11.44 -23.28 3.42
CA GLY A 208 12.73 -23.99 3.46
C GLY A 208 13.92 -23.15 2.98
N VAL A 209 13.74 -21.85 2.71
CA VAL A 209 14.87 -20.95 2.41
C VAL A 209 15.67 -20.61 3.67
N HIS A 210 14.97 -20.23 4.76
CA HIS A 210 15.61 -19.84 6.03
C HIS A 210 15.33 -20.76 7.21
N ASP A 211 14.67 -21.89 7.01
CA ASP A 211 14.30 -22.86 8.06
C ASP A 211 13.49 -22.26 9.24
N ASP A 212 12.88 -21.10 9.05
CA ASP A 212 12.05 -20.46 10.07
C ASP A 212 10.81 -21.29 10.40
N PRO A 213 10.44 -21.38 11.70
CA PRO A 213 9.22 -22.08 12.12
C PRO A 213 7.97 -21.52 11.46
N ALA A 214 6.98 -22.37 11.19
CA ALA A 214 5.76 -21.99 10.47
C ALA A 214 4.99 -20.86 11.15
N ASP A 215 4.98 -20.79 12.48
CA ASP A 215 4.36 -19.72 13.25
C ASP A 215 5.10 -18.37 13.08
N LYS A 216 6.42 -18.40 13.00
CA LYS A 216 7.23 -17.22 12.71
C LYS A 216 6.98 -16.69 11.30
N ARG A 217 6.94 -17.58 10.33
CA ARG A 217 6.62 -17.24 8.93
C ARG A 217 5.22 -16.65 8.79
N GLU A 218 4.23 -17.19 9.51
CA GLU A 218 2.88 -16.63 9.51
C GLU A 218 2.89 -15.22 10.14
N MET A 219 3.54 -15.01 11.29
CA MET A 219 3.67 -13.69 11.89
C MET A 219 4.38 -12.68 10.98
N ALA A 220 5.42 -13.11 10.24
CA ALA A 220 6.09 -12.26 9.26
C ALA A 220 5.13 -11.82 8.16
N MET A 221 4.37 -12.76 7.61
CA MET A 221 3.38 -12.47 6.56
C MET A 221 2.27 -11.56 7.06
N GLU A 222 1.73 -11.80 8.25
CA GLU A 222 0.70 -10.96 8.88
C GLU A 222 1.21 -9.53 9.13
N MET A 223 2.46 -9.38 9.62
CA MET A 223 3.04 -8.06 9.84
C MET A 223 3.30 -7.33 8.52
N ALA A 224 3.76 -8.04 7.47
CA ALA A 224 3.90 -7.46 6.14
C ALA A 224 2.54 -6.94 5.59
N MET A 225 1.44 -7.68 5.81
CA MET A 225 0.09 -7.20 5.46
C MET A 225 -0.24 -5.91 6.20
N ASN A 226 0.02 -5.85 7.51
CA ASN A 226 -0.22 -4.64 8.30
C ASN A 226 0.54 -3.43 7.74
N VAL A 227 1.83 -3.58 7.42
CA VAL A 227 2.65 -2.48 6.88
C VAL A 227 2.07 -1.94 5.57
N VAL A 228 1.68 -2.84 4.65
CA VAL A 228 1.11 -2.42 3.37
C VAL A 228 -0.29 -1.81 3.54
N VAL A 229 -1.16 -2.44 4.34
CA VAL A 229 -2.52 -1.92 4.60
C VAL A 229 -2.45 -0.54 5.26
N TYR A 230 -1.58 -0.38 6.26
CA TYR A 230 -1.35 0.92 6.90
C TYR A 230 -0.94 1.99 5.88
N ALA A 231 0.08 1.70 5.06
CA ALA A 231 0.59 2.64 4.07
C ALA A 231 -0.45 3.06 3.01
N LEU A 232 -1.38 2.16 2.66
CA LEU A 232 -2.42 2.43 1.67
C LEU A 232 -3.67 3.11 2.26
N SER A 233 -3.79 3.21 3.58
CA SER A 233 -4.94 3.79 4.27
C SER A 233 -4.64 5.11 4.99
N HIS A 234 -3.38 5.52 5.07
CA HIS A 234 -2.88 6.73 5.75
C HIS A 234 -1.94 7.55 4.85
#